data_0896c2341b3ab3a4333a46cf6cf39413
#
_entry.id   0896c2341b3ab3a4333a46cf6cf39413
#
_cell.length_a   1.000
_cell.length_b   1.000
_cell.length_c   1.000
_cell.angle_alpha   90.00
_cell.angle_beta   90.00
_cell.angle_gamma   90.00
#
_symmetry.space_group_name_H-M   'P 1'
#
loop_
_entity.id
_entity.type
_entity.pdbx_description
1 polymer ?
#
loop_
_entity_poly.entity_id
_entity_poly.type
_entity_poly.pdbx_seq_one_letter_code
_entity_poly.pdbx_strand_id
1 'polypeptide(L)'
;NGGPLLYFGGYSPDGVALCAEHCDVYLMWPETEDKLQGLMNTMTNQAAGFGRTVLFGLRVHVIVRETEEEAKAYAQYLISELDLNQGDEIRNRAQDAKSLGVSRQSELRDSADEDYFVEPNLWTGIGLARSGCGAAIVGNPDQVYDKIQRYIKMGIRSFIFSGYPHKQEADYFAKLVLPRLKTVSLPEVMGRIPKEAPNTPLEKGPRN
;
A
#
# COMPACT_ATOMS: atom_id res chain seq x y z
N ASN A 1 6.56 -27.01 -5.53
CA ASN A 1 5.93 -26.54 -6.76
C ASN A 1 5.99 -25.03 -6.82
N GLY A 2 7.08 -24.49 -7.35
CA GLY A 2 7.27 -23.07 -7.34
C GLY A 2 6.64 -22.39 -8.55
N GLY A 3 5.55 -21.75 -8.41
CA GLY A 3 5.10 -20.69 -9.29
C GLY A 3 5.30 -19.34 -8.57
N PRO A 4 5.27 -18.22 -9.28
CA PRO A 4 5.25 -16.92 -8.65
C PRO A 4 4.02 -16.78 -7.76
N LEU A 5 4.11 -15.96 -6.72
CA LEU A 5 2.93 -15.55 -5.95
C LEU A 5 2.08 -14.60 -6.79
N LEU A 6 0.80 -14.86 -6.85
CA LEU A 6 -0.17 -14.02 -7.56
C LEU A 6 -0.74 -12.98 -6.60
N TYR A 7 -0.41 -11.73 -6.87
CA TYR A 7 -0.96 -10.57 -6.19
C TYR A 7 -2.10 -9.99 -7.01
N PHE A 8 -3.20 -9.68 -6.38
CA PHE A 8 -4.34 -9.05 -7.04
C PHE A 8 -4.85 -7.86 -6.24
N GLY A 9 -5.11 -6.74 -6.92
CA GLY A 9 -5.72 -5.54 -6.36
C GLY A 9 -7.00 -5.21 -7.10
N GLY A 10 -8.12 -5.18 -6.41
CA GLY A 10 -9.42 -4.82 -6.97
C GLY A 10 -10.52 -4.93 -5.92
N TYR A 11 -11.55 -4.09 -6.06
CA TYR A 11 -12.63 -4.00 -5.08
C TYR A 11 -14.00 -4.37 -5.68
N SER A 12 -14.07 -4.63 -6.99
CA SER A 12 -15.32 -5.08 -7.61
C SER A 12 -15.68 -6.50 -7.11
N PRO A 13 -16.97 -6.85 -7.03
CA PRO A 13 -17.39 -8.19 -6.62
C PRO A 13 -16.71 -9.30 -7.41
N ASP A 14 -16.62 -9.15 -8.75
CA ASP A 14 -15.96 -10.13 -9.63
C ASP A 14 -14.45 -10.20 -9.36
N GLY A 15 -13.79 -9.06 -9.11
CA GLY A 15 -12.38 -9.01 -8.76
C GLY A 15 -12.09 -9.68 -7.43
N VAL A 16 -12.93 -9.46 -6.42
CA VAL A 16 -12.80 -10.10 -5.11
C VAL A 16 -13.01 -11.61 -5.23
N ALA A 17 -14.00 -12.07 -6.00
CA ALA A 17 -14.27 -13.48 -6.26
C ALA A 17 -13.08 -14.15 -6.97
N LEU A 18 -12.56 -13.52 -8.03
CA LEU A 18 -11.38 -14.01 -8.77
C LEU A 18 -10.15 -14.12 -7.84
N CYS A 19 -9.91 -13.13 -7.00
CA CYS A 19 -8.80 -13.18 -6.05
C CYS A 19 -8.97 -14.32 -5.04
N ALA A 20 -10.17 -14.49 -4.49
CA ALA A 20 -10.49 -15.53 -3.53
C ALA A 20 -10.25 -16.93 -4.10
N GLU A 21 -10.59 -17.15 -5.38
CA GLU A 21 -10.45 -18.45 -6.06
C GLU A 21 -9.02 -18.73 -6.54
N HIS A 22 -8.27 -17.71 -7.01
CA HIS A 22 -7.06 -17.96 -7.80
C HIS A 22 -5.79 -17.30 -7.26
N CYS A 23 -5.86 -16.24 -6.43
CA CYS A 23 -4.69 -15.48 -6.05
C CYS A 23 -4.15 -15.86 -4.67
N ASP A 24 -2.89 -15.51 -4.42
CA ASP A 24 -2.20 -15.79 -3.15
C ASP A 24 -2.27 -14.62 -2.19
N VAL A 25 -2.26 -13.39 -2.72
CA VAL A 25 -2.25 -12.16 -1.92
C VAL A 25 -3.28 -11.17 -2.45
N TYR A 26 -4.18 -10.73 -1.57
CA TYR A 26 -5.09 -9.62 -1.84
C TYR A 26 -4.40 -8.31 -1.45
N LEU A 27 -4.04 -7.50 -2.45
CA LEU A 27 -3.32 -6.24 -2.28
C LEU A 27 -4.30 -5.09 -2.20
N MET A 28 -4.36 -4.43 -1.04
CA MET A 28 -5.27 -3.33 -0.77
C MET A 28 -4.56 -1.97 -0.87
N TRP A 29 -5.32 -0.92 -1.16
CA TRP A 29 -4.93 0.46 -0.93
C TRP A 29 -5.29 0.88 0.50
N PRO A 30 -4.69 1.99 1.02
CA PRO A 30 -4.93 2.44 2.38
C PRO A 30 -6.40 2.80 2.59
N GLU A 31 -6.89 2.43 3.74
CA GLU A 31 -8.16 2.81 4.33
C GLU A 31 -7.96 2.94 5.83
N THR A 32 -8.95 3.41 6.55
CA THR A 32 -8.94 3.31 8.02
C THR A 32 -8.81 1.85 8.47
N GLU A 33 -8.23 1.63 9.64
CA GLU A 33 -8.01 0.27 10.17
C GLU A 33 -9.30 -0.56 10.20
N ASP A 34 -10.42 0.05 10.60
CA ASP A 34 -11.73 -0.63 10.62
C ASP A 34 -12.20 -1.05 9.22
N LYS A 35 -12.05 -0.17 8.22
CA LYS A 35 -12.42 -0.49 6.83
C LYS A 35 -11.51 -1.57 6.24
N LEU A 36 -10.21 -1.54 6.53
CA LEU A 36 -9.28 -2.60 6.14
C LEU A 36 -9.69 -3.93 6.75
N GLN A 37 -10.04 -3.96 8.04
CA GLN A 37 -10.52 -5.18 8.70
C GLN A 37 -11.78 -5.73 8.03
N GLY A 38 -12.71 -4.87 7.64
CA GLY A 38 -13.91 -5.27 6.91
C GLY A 38 -13.60 -5.92 5.56
N LEU A 39 -12.65 -5.35 4.79
CA LEU A 39 -12.19 -5.91 3.51
C LEU A 39 -11.52 -7.28 3.71
N MET A 40 -10.67 -7.39 4.71
CA MET A 40 -9.98 -8.65 5.04
C MET A 40 -10.98 -9.74 5.44
N ASN A 41 -11.98 -9.41 6.25
CA ASN A 41 -13.03 -10.35 6.65
C ASN A 41 -13.84 -10.83 5.43
N THR A 42 -14.21 -9.92 4.53
CA THR A 42 -14.92 -10.25 3.29
C THR A 42 -14.12 -11.22 2.43
N MET A 43 -12.84 -10.92 2.19
CA MET A 43 -11.95 -11.78 1.41
C MET A 43 -11.74 -13.14 2.08
N THR A 44 -11.54 -13.17 3.39
CA THR A 44 -11.39 -14.42 4.16
C THR A 44 -12.60 -15.33 4.00
N ASN A 45 -13.81 -14.77 4.13
CA ASN A 45 -15.04 -15.54 3.99
C ASN A 45 -15.23 -16.09 2.57
N GLN A 46 -14.92 -15.29 1.56
CA GLN A 46 -15.00 -15.75 0.16
C GLN A 46 -13.97 -16.82 -0.16
N ALA A 47 -12.71 -16.64 0.25
CA ALA A 47 -11.65 -17.63 0.03
C ALA A 47 -11.95 -18.96 0.74
N ALA A 48 -12.54 -18.91 1.93
CA ALA A 48 -12.98 -20.10 2.66
C ALA A 48 -14.02 -20.92 1.87
N GLY A 49 -14.89 -20.26 1.10
CA GLY A 49 -15.84 -20.92 0.20
C GLY A 49 -15.18 -21.78 -0.90
N PHE A 50 -13.95 -21.46 -1.27
CA PHE A 50 -13.11 -22.24 -2.20
C PHE A 50 -12.11 -23.15 -1.48
N GLY A 51 -12.21 -23.30 -0.15
CA GLY A 51 -11.25 -24.08 0.65
C GLY A 51 -9.84 -23.48 0.68
N ARG A 52 -9.70 -22.16 0.49
CA ARG A 52 -8.42 -21.45 0.37
C ARG A 52 -8.22 -20.45 1.49
N THR A 53 -6.94 -20.11 1.70
CA THR A 53 -6.50 -18.98 2.50
C THR A 53 -5.77 -18.00 1.59
N VAL A 54 -6.16 -16.72 1.64
CA VAL A 54 -5.53 -15.62 0.93
C VAL A 54 -4.81 -14.74 1.93
N LEU A 55 -3.57 -14.36 1.65
CA LEU A 55 -2.81 -13.42 2.46
C LEU A 55 -3.18 -11.99 2.09
N PHE A 56 -2.82 -11.04 2.98
CA PHE A 56 -3.14 -9.64 2.79
C PHE A 56 -1.88 -8.80 2.58
N GLY A 57 -1.96 -7.92 1.58
CA GLY A 57 -0.95 -6.92 1.28
C GLY A 57 -1.51 -5.51 1.32
N LEU A 58 -0.67 -4.54 1.61
CA LEU A 58 -1.03 -3.12 1.64
C LEU A 58 -0.02 -2.32 0.81
N ARG A 59 -0.52 -1.51 -0.11
CA ARG A 59 0.27 -0.49 -0.79
C ARG A 59 -0.05 0.86 -0.18
N VAL A 60 0.94 1.55 0.38
CA VAL A 60 0.78 2.84 1.05
C VAL A 60 2.03 3.70 0.85
N HIS A 61 1.88 5.02 0.77
CA HIS A 61 3.03 5.93 0.81
C HIS A 61 3.53 6.10 2.24
N VAL A 62 4.79 6.51 2.38
CA VAL A 62 5.39 6.80 3.69
C VAL A 62 6.13 8.14 3.61
N ILE A 63 5.93 8.97 4.61
CA ILE A 63 6.68 10.20 4.87
C ILE A 63 7.19 10.10 6.30
N VAL A 64 8.50 9.87 6.47
CA VAL A 64 9.13 9.77 7.78
C VAL A 64 10.21 10.83 7.92
N ARG A 65 10.20 11.57 9.05
CA ARG A 65 11.21 12.57 9.41
C ARG A 65 11.61 12.33 10.87
N GLU A 66 12.66 13.01 11.33
CA GLU A 66 13.16 12.84 12.71
C GLU A 66 12.09 13.21 13.75
N THR A 67 11.25 14.20 13.45
CA THR A 67 10.12 14.59 14.31
C THR A 67 8.78 14.52 13.59
N GLU A 68 7.68 14.48 14.36
CA GLU A 68 6.32 14.50 13.82
C GLU A 68 6.03 15.82 13.09
N GLU A 69 6.49 16.92 13.65
CA GLU A 69 6.31 18.27 13.10
C GLU A 69 6.97 18.40 11.73
N GLU A 70 8.20 17.90 11.58
CA GLU A 70 8.91 17.88 10.31
C GLU A 70 8.19 17.00 9.27
N ALA A 71 7.68 15.83 9.69
CA ALA A 71 6.95 14.93 8.80
C ALA A 71 5.64 15.56 8.30
N LYS A 72 4.88 16.20 9.20
CA LYS A 72 3.64 16.93 8.86
C LYS A 72 3.93 18.14 7.98
N ALA A 73 4.94 18.92 8.31
CA ALA A 73 5.35 20.09 7.51
C ALA A 73 5.74 19.67 6.09
N TYR A 74 6.45 18.55 5.95
CA TYR A 74 6.83 18.02 4.64
C TYR A 74 5.61 17.50 3.85
N ALA A 75 4.67 16.85 4.52
CA ALA A 75 3.42 16.41 3.89
C ALA A 75 2.64 17.61 3.31
N GLN A 76 2.50 18.70 4.07
CA GLN A 76 1.86 19.94 3.61
C GLN A 76 2.66 20.61 2.51
N TYR A 77 4.00 20.61 2.58
CA TYR A 77 4.87 21.13 1.52
C TYR A 77 4.63 20.43 0.18
N LEU A 78 4.43 19.11 0.17
CA LEU A 78 4.20 18.34 -1.06
C LEU A 78 2.95 18.78 -1.83
N ILE A 79 1.99 19.39 -1.17
CA ILE A 79 0.73 19.84 -1.78
C ILE A 79 0.61 21.38 -1.82
N SER A 80 1.60 22.13 -1.31
CA SER A 80 1.51 23.58 -1.16
C SER A 80 1.37 24.34 -2.48
N GLU A 81 1.98 23.82 -3.55
CA GLU A 81 1.95 24.43 -4.89
C GLU A 81 0.96 23.70 -5.83
N LEU A 82 0.08 22.87 -5.28
CA LEU A 82 -0.85 22.08 -6.08
C LEU A 82 -2.00 22.96 -6.59
N ASP A 83 -2.15 23.04 -7.91
CA ASP A 83 -3.37 23.51 -8.53
C ASP A 83 -4.44 22.41 -8.46
N LEU A 84 -5.45 22.61 -7.62
CA LEU A 84 -6.52 21.64 -7.40
C LEU A 84 -7.31 21.31 -8.68
N ASN A 85 -7.49 22.27 -9.59
CA ASN A 85 -8.17 22.04 -10.86
C ASN A 85 -7.35 21.11 -11.75
N GLN A 86 -6.03 21.32 -11.84
CA GLN A 86 -5.13 20.41 -12.55
C GLN A 86 -5.08 19.04 -11.89
N GLY A 87 -5.09 18.98 -10.55
CA GLY A 87 -5.16 17.73 -9.81
C GLY A 87 -6.41 16.93 -10.15
N ASP A 88 -7.57 17.58 -10.20
CA ASP A 88 -8.85 16.98 -10.62
C ASP A 88 -8.82 16.49 -12.07
N GLU A 89 -8.27 17.30 -12.98
CA GLU A 89 -8.11 16.88 -14.38
C GLU A 89 -7.22 15.63 -14.51
N ILE A 90 -6.09 15.57 -13.82
CA ILE A 90 -5.19 14.42 -13.84
C ILE A 90 -5.90 13.17 -13.32
N ARG A 91 -6.63 13.28 -12.22
CA ARG A 91 -7.41 12.16 -11.65
C ARG A 91 -8.49 11.68 -12.64
N ASN A 92 -9.23 12.61 -13.24
CA ASN A 92 -10.33 12.29 -14.13
C ASN A 92 -9.87 11.72 -15.49
N ARG A 93 -8.66 12.00 -15.93
CA ARG A 93 -8.05 11.41 -17.13
C ARG A 93 -7.51 10.01 -16.92
N ALA A 94 -7.32 9.56 -15.69
CA ALA A 94 -6.82 8.23 -15.41
C ALA A 94 -7.80 7.16 -15.92
N GLN A 95 -7.28 6.08 -16.51
CA GLN A 95 -8.10 5.01 -17.08
C GLN A 95 -9.01 4.33 -16.02
N ASP A 96 -8.60 4.37 -14.78
CA ASP A 96 -9.28 3.77 -13.63
C ASP A 96 -10.14 4.77 -12.83
N ALA A 97 -10.36 6.00 -13.34
CA ALA A 97 -11.09 7.07 -12.64
C ALA A 97 -12.49 6.66 -12.16
N LYS A 98 -13.13 5.71 -12.84
CA LYS A 98 -14.45 5.16 -12.47
C LYS A 98 -14.39 3.85 -11.70
N SER A 99 -13.20 3.38 -11.31
CA SER A 99 -13.07 2.14 -10.54
C SER A 99 -13.55 2.32 -9.10
N LEU A 100 -14.05 1.23 -8.50
CA LEU A 100 -14.45 1.25 -7.09
C LEU A 100 -13.27 1.60 -6.16
N GLY A 101 -12.06 1.23 -6.53
CA GLY A 101 -10.87 1.59 -5.77
C GLY A 101 -10.64 3.10 -5.73
N VAL A 102 -10.80 3.79 -6.86
CA VAL A 102 -10.66 5.25 -6.94
C VAL A 102 -11.79 5.96 -6.16
N SER A 103 -13.04 5.48 -6.29
CA SER A 103 -14.17 6.00 -5.50
C SER A 103 -13.91 5.92 -4.01
N ARG A 104 -13.46 4.77 -3.51
CA ARG A 104 -13.11 4.57 -2.10
C ARG A 104 -12.00 5.52 -1.61
N GLN A 105 -10.98 5.75 -2.43
CA GLN A 105 -9.92 6.71 -2.07
C GLN A 105 -10.43 8.17 -2.07
N SER A 106 -11.41 8.50 -2.89
CA SER A 106 -12.08 9.81 -2.81
C SER A 106 -12.90 9.94 -1.54
N GLU A 107 -13.73 8.94 -1.22
CA GLU A 107 -14.51 8.89 0.03
C GLU A 107 -13.61 8.95 1.28
N LEU A 108 -12.46 8.27 1.25
CA LEU A 108 -11.48 8.33 2.33
C LEU A 108 -10.98 9.75 2.54
N ARG A 109 -10.56 10.41 1.46
CA ARG A 109 -10.08 11.80 1.50
C ARG A 109 -11.18 12.77 1.97
N ASP A 110 -12.41 12.58 1.50
CA ASP A 110 -13.54 13.45 1.85
C ASP A 110 -13.94 13.31 3.34
N SER A 111 -13.52 12.22 4.01
CA SER A 111 -13.70 12.00 5.45
C SER A 111 -12.54 12.53 6.32
N ALA A 112 -11.51 13.15 5.72
CA ALA A 112 -10.35 13.65 6.42
C ALA A 112 -10.65 14.97 7.16
N ASP A 113 -9.81 15.26 8.16
CA ASP A 113 -9.79 16.56 8.84
C ASP A 113 -9.22 17.69 7.94
N GLU A 114 -9.11 18.89 8.49
CA GLU A 114 -8.60 20.09 7.79
C GLU A 114 -7.15 19.91 7.31
N ASP A 115 -6.36 19.08 7.98
CA ASP A 115 -4.97 18.76 7.64
C ASP A 115 -4.83 17.49 6.76
N TYR A 116 -5.95 16.94 6.28
CA TYR A 116 -6.05 15.73 5.45
C TYR A 116 -5.71 14.41 6.19
N PHE A 117 -5.79 14.36 7.52
CA PHE A 117 -5.68 13.10 8.27
C PHE A 117 -7.05 12.46 8.49
N VAL A 118 -7.14 11.13 8.28
CA VAL A 118 -8.36 10.35 8.49
C VAL A 118 -8.33 9.52 9.77
N GLU A 119 -7.14 9.28 10.28
CA GLU A 119 -6.83 8.66 11.56
C GLU A 119 -5.37 8.95 11.92
N PRO A 120 -4.91 8.66 13.15
CA PRO A 120 -3.53 8.92 13.53
C PRO A 120 -2.51 8.37 12.53
N ASN A 121 -1.66 9.25 12.01
CA ASN A 121 -0.60 8.97 11.06
C ASN A 121 -1.05 8.49 9.66
N LEU A 122 -2.32 8.59 9.30
CA LEU A 122 -2.80 8.30 7.94
C LEU A 122 -3.29 9.57 7.26
N TRP A 123 -2.49 10.08 6.34
CA TRP A 123 -2.67 11.34 5.61
C TRP A 123 -3.10 11.10 4.17
N THR A 124 -4.15 11.79 3.72
CA THR A 124 -4.74 11.60 2.39
C THR A 124 -4.41 12.70 1.39
N GLY A 125 -3.67 13.74 1.77
CA GLY A 125 -3.35 14.87 0.90
C GLY A 125 -2.63 14.48 -0.39
N ILE A 126 -1.85 13.39 -0.39
CA ILE A 126 -1.20 12.91 -1.62
C ILE A 126 -2.20 12.48 -2.70
N GLY A 127 -3.42 12.12 -2.30
CA GLY A 127 -4.51 11.77 -3.21
C GLY A 127 -5.13 12.95 -3.96
N LEU A 128 -4.77 14.20 -3.61
CA LEU A 128 -5.27 15.39 -4.29
C LEU A 128 -4.77 15.50 -5.74
N ALA A 129 -3.56 15.00 -6.01
CA ALA A 129 -2.89 15.17 -7.31
C ALA A 129 -2.84 13.90 -8.16
N ARG A 130 -3.38 12.76 -7.68
CA ARG A 130 -3.21 11.49 -8.40
C ARG A 130 -4.36 10.53 -8.17
N SER A 131 -4.61 9.65 -9.15
CA SER A 131 -5.45 8.48 -8.98
C SER A 131 -4.68 7.32 -8.31
N GLY A 132 -5.39 6.37 -7.76
CA GLY A 132 -4.82 5.17 -7.16
C GLY A 132 -4.53 5.32 -5.67
N CYS A 133 -3.42 4.78 -5.17
CA CYS A 133 -3.06 4.85 -3.76
C CYS A 133 -2.96 6.30 -3.29
N GLY A 134 -3.95 6.74 -2.52
CA GLY A 134 -4.18 8.15 -2.17
C GLY A 134 -3.85 8.52 -0.73
N ALA A 135 -3.15 7.66 0.03
CA ALA A 135 -2.77 8.01 1.40
C ALA A 135 -1.33 7.61 1.73
N ALA A 136 -0.77 8.27 2.74
CA ALA A 136 0.56 8.08 3.28
C ALA A 136 0.54 7.88 4.78
N ILE A 137 1.44 7.04 5.30
CA ILE A 137 1.79 7.03 6.71
C ILE A 137 2.74 8.21 6.94
N VAL A 138 2.37 9.14 7.83
CA VAL A 138 3.15 10.35 8.10
C VAL A 138 3.48 10.40 9.60
N GLY A 139 4.76 10.59 9.93
CA GLY A 139 5.17 10.70 11.33
C GLY A 139 6.68 10.57 11.55
N ASN A 140 7.06 10.59 12.82
CA ASN A 140 8.42 10.25 13.23
C ASN A 140 8.68 8.72 13.12
N PRO A 141 9.92 8.24 13.31
CA PRO A 141 10.24 6.84 13.14
C PRO A 141 9.44 5.88 14.03
N ASP A 142 9.11 6.30 15.26
CA ASP A 142 8.32 5.49 16.20
C ASP A 142 6.87 5.39 15.74
N GLN A 143 6.27 6.50 15.35
CA GLN A 143 4.89 6.55 14.87
C GLN A 143 4.69 5.74 13.59
N VAL A 144 5.62 5.86 12.62
CA VAL A 144 5.57 5.08 11.39
C VAL A 144 5.74 3.59 11.68
N TYR A 145 6.71 3.23 12.54
CA TYR A 145 6.91 1.85 12.97
C TYR A 145 5.65 1.29 13.64
N ASP A 146 5.07 2.01 14.59
CA ASP A 146 3.89 1.58 15.34
C ASP A 146 2.67 1.42 14.43
N LYS A 147 2.50 2.31 13.44
CA LYS A 147 1.42 2.18 12.44
C LYS A 147 1.59 0.92 11.60
N ILE A 148 2.81 0.62 11.15
CA ILE A 148 3.12 -0.63 10.44
C ILE A 148 2.86 -1.84 11.34
N GLN A 149 3.25 -1.79 12.62
CA GLN A 149 3.00 -2.89 13.56
C GLN A 149 1.50 -3.13 13.79
N ARG A 150 0.66 -2.09 13.81
CA ARG A 150 -0.79 -2.26 13.87
C ARG A 150 -1.31 -3.01 12.64
N TYR A 151 -0.89 -2.65 11.45
CA TYR A 151 -1.24 -3.36 10.22
C TYR A 151 -0.77 -4.83 10.24
N ILE A 152 0.45 -5.09 10.73
CA ILE A 152 0.95 -6.46 10.90
C ILE A 152 0.10 -7.26 11.89
N LYS A 153 -0.31 -6.66 13.02
CA LYS A 153 -1.19 -7.30 14.02
C LYS A 153 -2.58 -7.60 13.45
N MET A 154 -3.10 -6.77 12.55
CA MET A 154 -4.35 -7.04 11.84
C MET A 154 -4.27 -8.24 10.90
N GLY A 155 -3.06 -8.64 10.47
CA GLY A 155 -2.85 -9.77 9.56
C GLY A 155 -2.26 -9.41 8.20
N ILE A 156 -1.91 -8.14 7.96
CA ILE A 156 -1.22 -7.73 6.72
C ILE A 156 0.21 -8.27 6.76
N ARG A 157 0.63 -8.96 5.69
CA ARG A 157 1.92 -9.67 5.60
C ARG A 157 2.82 -9.19 4.49
N SER A 158 2.32 -8.38 3.56
CA SER A 158 3.08 -7.84 2.44
C SER A 158 2.85 -6.34 2.33
N PHE A 159 3.93 -5.58 2.09
CA PHE A 159 3.85 -4.13 1.98
C PHE A 159 4.53 -3.65 0.71
N ILE A 160 3.91 -2.69 0.03
CA ILE A 160 4.52 -1.88 -1.01
C ILE A 160 4.56 -0.46 -0.51
N PHE A 161 5.73 -0.02 -0.06
CA PHE A 161 5.95 1.35 0.36
C PHE A 161 6.48 2.20 -0.79
N SER A 162 6.04 3.42 -0.86
CA SER A 162 6.51 4.41 -1.82
C SER A 162 6.47 5.83 -1.23
N GLY A 163 7.06 6.80 -1.89
CA GLY A 163 7.08 8.20 -1.47
C GLY A 163 7.53 9.12 -2.59
N TYR A 164 7.49 10.40 -2.39
CA TYR A 164 7.90 11.40 -3.37
C TYR A 164 8.82 12.45 -2.70
N PRO A 165 10.02 12.70 -3.29
CA PRO A 165 10.69 11.99 -4.40
C PRO A 165 11.09 10.56 -4.01
N HIS A 166 10.93 9.60 -4.92
CA HIS A 166 11.08 8.16 -4.61
C HIS A 166 12.41 7.81 -3.93
N LYS A 167 13.53 8.29 -4.47
CA LYS A 167 14.85 7.97 -3.92
C LYS A 167 15.02 8.50 -2.49
N GLN A 168 14.67 9.76 -2.27
CA GLN A 168 14.84 10.41 -0.97
C GLN A 168 13.98 9.75 0.11
N GLU A 169 12.71 9.48 -0.20
CA GLU A 169 11.80 8.82 0.75
C GLU A 169 12.22 7.36 1.02
N ALA A 170 12.74 6.65 0.01
CA ALA A 170 13.31 5.32 0.20
C ALA A 170 14.54 5.35 1.13
N ASP A 171 15.44 6.35 0.96
CA ASP A 171 16.61 6.54 1.80
C ASP A 171 16.21 6.84 3.27
N TYR A 172 15.22 7.72 3.50
CA TYR A 172 14.69 7.98 4.84
C TYR A 172 14.09 6.73 5.49
N PHE A 173 13.24 6.03 4.76
CA PHE A 173 12.62 4.80 5.26
C PHE A 173 13.66 3.72 5.57
N ALA A 174 14.62 3.52 4.66
CA ALA A 174 15.69 2.54 4.84
C ALA A 174 16.57 2.83 6.05
N LYS A 175 16.80 4.11 6.36
CA LYS A 175 17.62 4.53 7.51
C LYS A 175 16.84 4.48 8.83
N LEU A 176 15.61 5.00 8.84
CA LEU A 176 14.89 5.32 10.07
C LEU A 176 13.92 4.23 10.54
N VAL A 177 13.38 3.43 9.62
CA VAL A 177 12.30 2.48 9.93
C VAL A 177 12.68 1.03 9.58
N LEU A 178 13.20 0.78 8.38
CA LEU A 178 13.45 -0.58 7.87
C LEU A 178 14.32 -1.45 8.80
N PRO A 179 15.39 -0.95 9.46
CA PRO A 179 16.22 -1.77 10.34
C PRO A 179 15.49 -2.31 11.57
N ARG A 180 14.36 -1.72 11.92
CA ARG A 180 13.51 -2.12 13.05
C ARG A 180 12.48 -3.20 12.67
N LEU A 181 12.25 -3.40 11.37
CA LEU A 181 11.27 -4.36 10.86
C LEU A 181 11.94 -5.72 10.64
N LYS A 182 11.29 -6.78 11.14
CA LYS A 182 11.69 -8.16 10.82
C LYS A 182 11.07 -8.52 9.47
N THR A 183 11.87 -8.48 8.43
CA THR A 183 11.43 -8.84 7.07
C THR A 183 11.75 -10.28 6.75
N VAL A 184 10.89 -10.90 5.93
CA VAL A 184 11.07 -12.27 5.41
C VAL A 184 10.74 -12.28 3.93
N SER A 185 11.25 -13.27 3.21
CA SER A 185 10.81 -13.53 1.83
C SER A 185 9.48 -14.28 1.87
N LEU A 186 8.42 -13.64 1.41
CA LEU A 186 7.09 -14.25 1.40
C LEU A 186 7.03 -15.54 0.56
N PRO A 187 7.67 -15.64 -0.62
CA PRO A 187 7.75 -16.91 -1.36
C PRO A 187 8.41 -18.03 -0.56
N GLU A 188 9.43 -17.73 0.26
CA GLU A 188 10.07 -18.73 1.14
C GLU A 188 9.09 -19.22 2.20
N VAL A 189 8.42 -18.28 2.89
CA VAL A 189 7.42 -18.61 3.91
C VAL A 189 6.29 -19.47 3.35
N MET A 190 5.91 -19.24 2.10
CA MET A 190 4.85 -20.00 1.42
C MET A 190 5.34 -21.27 0.71
N GLY A 191 6.63 -21.60 0.81
CA GLY A 191 7.21 -22.76 0.12
C GLY A 191 7.16 -22.68 -1.41
N ARG A 192 7.12 -21.46 -1.96
CA ARG A 192 7.03 -21.16 -3.40
C ARG A 192 8.38 -20.81 -4.02
N ILE A 193 9.48 -21.33 -3.47
CA ILE A 193 10.81 -21.15 -4.04
C ILE A 193 10.98 -22.10 -5.22
N PRO A 194 11.40 -21.63 -6.40
CA PRO A 194 11.75 -22.48 -7.52
C PRO A 194 12.87 -23.46 -7.10
N LYS A 195 12.76 -24.72 -7.47
CA LYS A 195 13.83 -25.71 -7.24
C LYS A 195 15.10 -25.39 -8.01
N GLU A 196 14.96 -24.70 -9.12
CA GLU A 196 16.03 -24.22 -9.98
C GLU A 196 15.92 -22.70 -10.10
N ALA A 197 17.06 -22.02 -10.13
CA ALA A 197 17.09 -20.59 -10.36
C ALA A 197 16.44 -20.27 -11.73
N PRO A 198 15.58 -19.24 -11.82
CA PRO A 198 14.98 -18.88 -13.09
C PRO A 198 16.04 -18.44 -14.09
N ASN A 199 15.99 -18.97 -15.29
CA ASN A 199 16.90 -18.57 -16.37
C ASN A 199 16.50 -17.20 -16.91
N THR A 200 16.98 -16.15 -16.27
CA THR A 200 16.69 -14.75 -16.64
C THR A 200 17.91 -14.09 -17.27
N PRO A 201 17.71 -13.05 -18.10
CA PRO A 201 18.84 -12.27 -18.63
C PRO A 201 19.74 -11.66 -17.56
N LEU A 202 19.24 -11.50 -16.33
CA LEU A 202 19.97 -10.90 -15.20
C LEU A 202 20.85 -11.90 -14.46
N GLU A 203 20.64 -13.22 -14.63
CA GLU A 203 21.47 -14.26 -13.98
C GLU A 203 22.95 -14.19 -14.37
N LYS A 204 23.25 -13.68 -15.54
CA LYS A 204 24.62 -13.58 -16.06
C LYS A 204 25.30 -12.23 -15.75
N GLY A 205 24.69 -11.44 -14.88
CA GLY A 205 25.15 -10.09 -14.58
C GLY A 205 24.89 -9.09 -15.71
N PRO A 206 25.30 -7.82 -15.53
CA PRO A 206 25.17 -6.82 -16.59
C PRO A 206 25.96 -7.29 -17.83
N ARG A 207 25.30 -7.27 -18.97
CA ARG A 207 25.98 -7.48 -20.24
C ARG A 207 26.89 -6.29 -20.49
N ASN A 208 28.21 -6.53 -20.54
CA ASN A 208 29.21 -5.54 -20.98
C ASN A 208 28.95 -5.14 -22.44
#